data_d0c6bf46246bc8ae47c395a64b0c2858
#
_entry.id   d0c6bf46246bc8ae47c395a64b0c2858
#
_cell.length_a   1.000
_cell.length_b   1.000
_cell.length_c   1.000
_cell.angle_alpha   90.00
_cell.angle_beta   90.00
_cell.angle_gamma   90.00
#
_symmetry.space_group_name_H-M   'P 1'
#
loop_
_entity.id
_entity.type
_entity.pdbx_description
1 polymer ?
#
loop_
_entity_poly.entity_id
_entity_poly.type
_entity_poly.pdbx_seq_one_letter_code
_entity_poly.pdbx_strand_id
1 'polypeptide(L)'
;VKHFHNQYEIFYIIEGERQFFFDNKSYNAYAGDIAILDTNLVHTTCSISDEDKGYNRVILYIDYEKMCDFDKKYPGLNLVNYFHNNYGIYHLNEDQRIAFLNLYRDLRHELTKKNSGYQSRVEIATIYWLYKLLSLKHDSTQIHAVINSPKELSASNISAYLEANYTKELALDTISDE
;
A
#
# COMPACT_ATOMS: atom_id res chain seq x y z
N VAL A 1 -6.67 1.92 13.17
CA VAL A 1 -6.22 3.28 13.39
C VAL A 1 -5.72 3.80 12.07
N LYS A 2 -6.38 4.82 11.53
CA LYS A 2 -5.94 5.47 10.31
C LYS A 2 -4.89 6.50 10.58
N HIS A 3 -3.90 6.48 9.73
CA HIS A 3 -2.86 7.47 9.72
C HIS A 3 -2.89 8.16 8.35
N PHE A 4 -3.07 9.45 8.34
CA PHE A 4 -2.83 10.28 7.18
C PHE A 4 -1.31 10.44 7.06
N HIS A 5 -0.71 9.80 6.08
CA HIS A 5 0.73 9.81 5.89
C HIS A 5 1.10 10.51 4.59
N ASN A 6 2.09 11.36 4.64
CA ASN A 6 2.80 11.81 3.46
C ASN A 6 3.85 10.75 3.03
N GLN A 7 3.43 9.49 3.08
CA GLN A 7 4.25 8.33 2.76
C GLN A 7 3.54 7.46 1.73
N TYR A 8 4.32 6.89 0.85
CA TYR A 8 3.90 5.77 0.02
C TYR A 8 3.88 4.50 0.86
N GLU A 9 2.89 3.67 0.66
CA GLU A 9 2.82 2.35 1.29
C GLU A 9 2.88 1.25 0.25
N ILE A 10 3.76 0.28 0.49
CA ILE A 10 3.83 -0.96 -0.27
C ILE A 10 3.51 -2.09 0.68
N PHE A 11 2.33 -2.66 0.52
CA PHE A 11 1.75 -3.62 1.43
C PHE A 11 1.68 -4.99 0.75
N TYR A 12 2.44 -5.97 1.24
CA TYR A 12 2.47 -7.33 0.70
C TYR A 12 1.86 -8.31 1.70
N ILE A 13 0.89 -9.13 1.26
CA ILE A 13 0.25 -10.15 2.07
C ILE A 13 1.03 -11.46 1.96
N ILE A 14 1.65 -11.90 3.07
CA ILE A 14 2.38 -13.17 3.14
C ILE A 14 1.37 -14.32 3.32
N GLU A 15 0.41 -14.16 4.23
CA GLU A 15 -0.61 -15.16 4.58
C GLU A 15 -1.92 -14.48 4.90
N GLY A 16 -3.03 -15.19 4.65
CA GLY A 16 -4.38 -14.73 4.94
C GLY A 16 -4.95 -13.84 3.85
N GLU A 17 -5.88 -12.97 4.26
CA GLU A 17 -6.66 -12.17 3.34
C GLU A 17 -7.00 -10.81 3.96
N ARG A 18 -7.19 -9.78 3.11
CA ARG A 18 -7.63 -8.44 3.53
C ARG A 18 -8.50 -7.80 2.47
N GLN A 19 -9.53 -7.09 2.92
CA GLN A 19 -10.28 -6.18 2.07
C GLN A 19 -9.73 -4.77 2.26
N PHE A 20 -9.37 -4.14 1.16
CA PHE A 20 -8.92 -2.74 1.09
C PHE A 20 -10.06 -1.87 0.61
N PHE A 21 -10.14 -0.66 1.15
CA PHE A 21 -11.09 0.38 0.72
C PHE A 21 -10.32 1.64 0.36
N PHE A 22 -10.45 2.09 -0.86
CA PHE A 22 -9.95 3.38 -1.36
C PHE A 22 -10.73 3.77 -2.63
N ASP A 23 -10.76 5.07 -2.96
CA ASP A 23 -11.52 5.61 -4.10
C ASP A 23 -12.99 5.17 -4.13
N ASN A 24 -13.62 5.07 -2.94
CA ASN A 24 -14.99 4.61 -2.77
C ASN A 24 -15.26 3.19 -3.34
N LYS A 25 -14.24 2.36 -3.37
CA LYS A 25 -14.30 0.99 -3.86
C LYS A 25 -13.67 0.04 -2.85
N SER A 26 -14.06 -1.23 -2.91
CA SER A 26 -13.41 -2.28 -2.15
C SER A 26 -12.69 -3.27 -3.05
N TYR A 27 -11.61 -3.84 -2.53
CA TYR A 27 -10.74 -4.78 -3.22
C TYR A 27 -10.37 -5.91 -2.27
N ASN A 28 -10.62 -7.14 -2.67
CA ASN A 28 -10.18 -8.29 -1.90
C ASN A 28 -8.76 -8.68 -2.32
N ALA A 29 -7.88 -8.77 -1.37
CA ALA A 29 -6.49 -9.17 -1.55
C ALA A 29 -6.16 -10.38 -0.69
N TYR A 30 -5.36 -11.27 -1.22
CA TYR A 30 -5.02 -12.57 -0.66
C TYR A 30 -3.50 -12.75 -0.56
N ALA A 31 -3.07 -13.85 0.06
CA ALA A 31 -1.65 -14.20 0.12
C ALA A 31 -0.99 -14.17 -1.28
N GLY A 32 0.10 -13.45 -1.40
CA GLY A 32 0.82 -13.23 -2.65
C GLY A 32 0.43 -11.95 -3.41
N ASP A 33 -0.56 -11.20 -2.91
CA ASP A 33 -0.93 -9.91 -3.48
C ASP A 33 -0.14 -8.76 -2.86
N ILE A 34 0.06 -7.72 -3.66
CA ILE A 34 0.72 -6.48 -3.24
C ILE A 34 -0.20 -5.29 -3.48
N ALA A 35 -0.38 -4.45 -2.46
CA ALA A 35 -1.01 -3.15 -2.62
C ALA A 35 0.05 -2.07 -2.70
N ILE A 36 -0.06 -1.19 -3.70
CA ILE A 36 0.72 0.02 -3.86
C ILE A 36 -0.23 1.18 -3.59
N LEU A 37 0.05 1.97 -2.56
CA LEU A 37 -0.79 3.08 -2.14
C LEU A 37 -0.01 4.38 -2.28
N ASP A 38 -0.63 5.37 -2.92
CA ASP A 38 -0.07 6.69 -3.13
C ASP A 38 -0.14 7.52 -1.84
N THR A 39 0.64 8.59 -1.77
CA THR A 39 0.54 9.58 -0.69
C THR A 39 -0.85 10.24 -0.72
N ASN A 40 -1.35 10.57 0.46
CA ASN A 40 -2.66 11.22 0.61
C ASN A 40 -3.88 10.39 0.11
N LEU A 41 -3.67 9.14 -0.29
CA LEU A 41 -4.76 8.24 -0.60
C LEU A 41 -5.42 7.80 0.71
N VAL A 42 -6.67 8.23 0.91
CA VAL A 42 -7.46 7.79 2.06
C VAL A 42 -7.83 6.33 1.86
N HIS A 43 -7.36 5.48 2.75
CA HIS A 43 -7.60 4.04 2.64
C HIS A 43 -7.80 3.39 4.01
N THR A 44 -8.42 2.23 4.02
CA THR A 44 -8.53 1.36 5.20
C THR A 44 -8.53 -0.10 4.80
N THR A 45 -8.29 -0.97 5.78
CA THR A 45 -8.37 -2.41 5.56
C THR A 45 -9.17 -3.09 6.68
N CYS A 46 -9.91 -4.15 6.33
CA CYS A 46 -10.59 -5.02 7.30
C CYS A 46 -10.45 -6.50 6.89
N SER A 47 -10.91 -7.40 7.75
CA SER A 47 -11.07 -8.82 7.40
C SER A 47 -12.13 -8.97 6.34
N ILE A 48 -11.97 -9.95 5.44
CA ILE A 48 -12.99 -10.31 4.44
C ILE A 48 -14.10 -11.13 5.10
N SER A 49 -13.74 -12.01 6.05
CA SER A 49 -14.67 -12.85 6.78
C SER A 49 -14.90 -12.33 8.21
N ASP A 50 -16.05 -12.65 8.79
CA ASP A 50 -16.38 -12.32 10.18
C ASP A 50 -15.44 -13.04 11.18
N GLU A 51 -14.86 -14.16 10.78
CA GLU A 51 -13.81 -14.84 11.52
C GLU A 51 -12.46 -14.20 11.19
N ASP A 52 -11.94 -13.37 12.07
CA ASP A 52 -10.58 -12.82 11.93
C ASP A 52 -9.56 -13.95 12.15
N LYS A 53 -9.22 -14.65 11.07
CA LYS A 53 -8.21 -15.72 11.06
C LYS A 53 -6.79 -15.20 11.20
N GLY A 54 -6.66 -13.87 11.35
CA GLY A 54 -5.38 -13.23 11.32
C GLY A 54 -4.77 -13.17 9.91
N TYR A 55 -3.74 -12.38 9.76
CA TYR A 55 -2.96 -12.31 8.52
C TYR A 55 -1.54 -11.88 8.82
N ASN A 56 -0.63 -12.28 7.94
CA ASN A 56 0.79 -11.91 8.02
C ASN A 56 1.15 -11.04 6.82
N ARG A 57 1.84 -9.94 7.08
CA ARG A 57 2.16 -8.93 6.07
C ARG A 57 3.52 -8.29 6.24
N VAL A 58 3.99 -7.72 5.16
CA VAL A 58 5.10 -6.76 5.15
C VAL A 58 4.55 -5.42 4.66
N ILE A 59 4.90 -4.35 5.35
CA ILE A 59 4.63 -2.99 4.88
C ILE A 59 5.96 -2.24 4.79
N LEU A 60 6.21 -1.62 3.64
CA LEU A 60 7.30 -0.67 3.44
C LEU A 60 6.69 0.73 3.29
N TYR A 61 7.11 1.64 4.16
CA TYR A 61 6.77 3.05 4.10
C TYR A 61 7.94 3.83 3.51
N ILE A 62 7.67 4.70 2.55
CA ILE A 62 8.66 5.59 1.93
C ILE A 62 8.13 7.01 1.97
N ASP A 63 8.85 7.90 2.62
CA ASP A 63 8.48 9.32 2.68
C ASP A 63 8.46 9.93 1.28
N TYR A 64 7.50 10.83 1.04
CA TYR A 64 7.39 11.56 -0.22
C TYR A 64 8.69 12.27 -0.60
N GLU A 65 9.32 12.95 0.36
CA GLU A 65 10.60 13.65 0.12
C GLU A 65 11.70 12.68 -0.32
N LYS A 66 11.76 11.49 0.31
CA LYS A 66 12.74 10.46 -0.08
C LYS A 66 12.47 9.93 -1.49
N MET A 67 11.21 9.77 -1.89
CA MET A 67 10.86 9.39 -3.25
C MET A 67 11.26 10.46 -4.27
N CYS A 68 11.04 11.74 -3.94
CA CYS A 68 11.50 12.86 -4.76
C CYS A 68 13.02 12.88 -4.91
N ASP A 69 13.77 12.55 -3.84
CA ASP A 69 15.22 12.49 -3.90
C ASP A 69 15.71 11.32 -4.77
N PHE A 70 15.00 10.19 -4.77
CA PHE A 70 15.28 9.11 -5.70
C PHE A 70 15.04 9.52 -7.15
N ASP A 71 13.94 10.24 -7.45
CA ASP A 71 13.67 10.74 -8.79
C ASP A 71 14.70 11.77 -9.26
N LYS A 72 15.20 12.65 -8.38
CA LYS A 72 16.31 13.56 -8.70
C LYS A 72 17.60 12.80 -9.05
N LYS A 73 17.89 11.74 -8.29
CA LYS A 73 19.09 10.92 -8.47
C LYS A 73 18.99 9.98 -9.67
N TYR A 74 17.79 9.49 -9.96
CA TYR A 74 17.49 8.52 -11.01
C TYR A 74 16.26 8.94 -11.84
N PRO A 75 16.34 10.04 -12.59
CA PRO A 75 15.15 10.64 -13.23
C PRO A 75 14.47 9.71 -14.25
N GLY A 76 15.19 8.73 -14.77
CA GLY A 76 14.62 7.73 -15.68
C GLY A 76 13.63 6.76 -15.03
N LEU A 77 13.59 6.69 -13.68
CA LEU A 77 12.63 5.83 -12.96
C LEU A 77 11.25 6.50 -12.83
N ASN A 78 11.20 7.82 -12.67
CA ASN A 78 9.96 8.61 -12.58
C ASN A 78 8.98 8.03 -11.53
N LEU A 79 9.49 7.74 -10.34
CA LEU A 79 8.81 6.97 -9.30
C LEU A 79 7.56 7.67 -8.77
N VAL A 80 7.64 8.98 -8.50
CA VAL A 80 6.49 9.77 -8.00
C VAL A 80 5.32 9.67 -8.97
N ASN A 81 5.58 9.90 -10.26
CA ASN A 81 4.54 9.79 -11.28
C ASN A 81 4.04 8.35 -11.48
N TYR A 82 4.93 7.36 -11.34
CA TYR A 82 4.53 5.95 -11.44
C TYR A 82 3.54 5.59 -10.33
N PHE A 83 3.83 5.90 -9.08
CA PHE A 83 2.93 5.61 -7.96
C PHE A 83 1.60 6.33 -8.10
N HIS A 84 1.63 7.61 -8.49
CA HIS A 84 0.41 8.38 -8.71
C HIS A 84 -0.53 7.77 -9.78
N ASN A 85 0.03 7.20 -10.84
CA ASN A 85 -0.76 6.65 -11.94
C ASN A 85 -1.04 5.15 -11.84
N ASN A 86 -0.39 4.43 -10.92
CA ASN A 86 -0.47 2.97 -10.85
C ASN A 86 -0.70 2.45 -9.42
N TYR A 87 -1.24 3.28 -8.50
CA TYR A 87 -1.67 2.75 -7.22
C TYR A 87 -2.80 1.73 -7.41
N GLY A 88 -2.91 0.78 -6.49
CA GLY A 88 -3.87 -0.31 -6.60
C GLY A 88 -3.33 -1.60 -6.03
N ILE A 89 -4.02 -2.69 -6.31
CA ILE A 89 -3.65 -4.03 -5.85
C ILE A 89 -3.31 -4.90 -7.04
N TYR A 90 -2.22 -5.66 -6.93
CA TYR A 90 -1.71 -6.51 -7.98
C TYR A 90 -1.47 -7.93 -7.47
N HIS A 91 -1.86 -8.91 -8.27
CA HIS A 91 -1.51 -10.31 -8.04
C HIS A 91 -0.12 -10.58 -8.61
N LEU A 92 0.82 -10.98 -7.75
CA LEU A 92 2.18 -11.30 -8.17
C LEU A 92 2.27 -12.75 -8.65
N ASN A 93 2.99 -12.97 -9.74
CA ASN A 93 3.37 -14.32 -10.12
C ASN A 93 4.45 -14.89 -9.16
N GLU A 94 4.78 -16.17 -9.29
CA GLU A 94 5.68 -16.86 -8.38
C GLU A 94 7.09 -16.24 -8.35
N ASP A 95 7.65 -15.90 -9.51
CA ASP A 95 8.98 -15.28 -9.60
C ASP A 95 9.01 -13.90 -8.95
N GLN A 96 7.96 -13.11 -9.14
CA GLN A 96 7.82 -11.80 -8.52
C GLN A 96 7.71 -11.92 -7.00
N ARG A 97 6.94 -12.88 -6.49
CA ARG A 97 6.82 -13.14 -5.04
C ARG A 97 8.15 -13.53 -4.42
N ILE A 98 8.88 -14.45 -5.06
CA ILE A 98 10.21 -14.87 -4.61
C ILE A 98 11.18 -13.69 -4.60
N ALA A 99 11.23 -12.90 -5.67
CA ALA A 99 12.10 -11.73 -5.77
C ALA A 99 11.77 -10.70 -4.67
N PHE A 100 10.48 -10.46 -4.42
CA PHE A 100 10.01 -9.54 -3.41
C PHE A 100 10.40 -9.96 -1.98
N LEU A 101 10.15 -11.21 -1.63
CA LEU A 101 10.49 -11.76 -0.31
C LEU A 101 12.02 -11.80 -0.07
N ASN A 102 12.81 -12.05 -1.10
CA ASN A 102 14.27 -11.98 -1.01
C ASN A 102 14.73 -10.55 -0.70
N LEU A 103 14.24 -9.56 -1.43
CA LEU A 103 14.56 -8.15 -1.17
C LEU A 103 14.13 -7.70 0.22
N TYR A 104 12.94 -8.12 0.67
CA TYR A 104 12.49 -7.85 2.04
C TYR A 104 13.44 -8.44 3.08
N ARG A 105 13.86 -9.70 2.89
CA ARG A 105 14.80 -10.35 3.80
C ARG A 105 16.13 -9.60 3.85
N ASP A 106 16.64 -9.15 2.71
CA ASP A 106 17.89 -8.41 2.61
C ASP A 106 17.78 -7.05 3.31
N LEU A 107 16.69 -6.29 3.07
CA LEU A 107 16.42 -5.05 3.78
C LEU A 107 16.32 -5.25 5.30
N ARG A 108 15.60 -6.26 5.74
CA ARG A 108 15.46 -6.59 7.16
C ARG A 108 16.81 -6.93 7.79
N HIS A 109 17.64 -7.69 7.09
CA HIS A 109 18.98 -8.02 7.54
C HIS A 109 19.83 -6.77 7.77
N GLU A 110 19.90 -5.87 6.77
CA GLU A 110 20.68 -4.64 6.85
C GLU A 110 20.18 -3.71 7.96
N LEU A 111 18.87 -3.53 8.09
CA LEU A 111 18.26 -2.68 9.11
C LEU A 111 18.43 -3.24 10.52
N THR A 112 18.56 -4.56 10.66
CA THR A 112 18.77 -5.22 11.97
C THR A 112 20.25 -5.19 12.39
N LYS A 113 21.14 -5.51 11.48
CA LYS A 113 22.58 -5.65 11.77
C LYS A 113 23.31 -4.32 11.84
N LYS A 114 22.92 -3.36 11.00
CA LYS A 114 23.49 -2.00 10.93
C LYS A 114 25.02 -1.99 10.85
N ASN A 115 25.60 -2.92 10.11
CA ASN A 115 27.03 -2.96 9.83
C ASN A 115 27.50 -1.70 9.08
N SER A 116 28.79 -1.41 9.08
CA SER A 116 29.34 -0.24 8.37
C SER A 116 28.82 -0.16 6.93
N GLY A 117 28.30 1.02 6.52
CA GLY A 117 27.72 1.25 5.21
C GLY A 117 26.31 0.69 4.99
N TYR A 118 25.61 0.22 6.03
CA TYR A 118 24.27 -0.35 5.90
C TYR A 118 23.26 0.62 5.26
N GLN A 119 23.37 1.91 5.53
CA GLN A 119 22.47 2.93 4.95
C GLN A 119 22.52 2.93 3.41
N SER A 120 23.74 2.86 2.85
CA SER A 120 23.91 2.77 1.40
C SER A 120 23.34 1.48 0.83
N ARG A 121 23.53 0.35 1.52
CA ARG A 121 22.97 -0.93 1.09
C ARG A 121 21.43 -0.94 1.17
N VAL A 122 20.86 -0.36 2.23
CA VAL A 122 19.40 -0.17 2.35
C VAL A 122 18.90 0.71 1.21
N GLU A 123 19.57 1.82 0.89
CA GLU A 123 19.18 2.69 -0.22
C GLU A 123 19.21 1.95 -1.56
N ILE A 124 20.30 1.24 -1.85
CA ILE A 124 20.42 0.46 -3.09
C ILE A 124 19.33 -0.63 -3.19
N ALA A 125 19.11 -1.37 -2.11
CA ALA A 125 18.07 -2.41 -2.07
C ALA A 125 16.67 -1.82 -2.24
N THR A 126 16.39 -0.68 -1.62
CA THR A 126 15.10 0.02 -1.76
C THR A 126 14.87 0.48 -3.20
N ILE A 127 15.87 1.12 -3.83
CA ILE A 127 15.76 1.56 -5.24
C ILE A 127 15.60 0.37 -6.17
N TYR A 128 16.34 -0.72 -5.93
CA TYR A 128 16.19 -1.92 -6.74
C TYR A 128 14.78 -2.53 -6.60
N TRP A 129 14.22 -2.48 -5.41
CA TRP A 129 12.87 -2.93 -5.15
C TRP A 129 11.82 -2.07 -5.87
N LEU A 130 11.96 -0.75 -5.79
CA LEU A 130 11.12 0.20 -6.53
C LEU A 130 11.22 -0.02 -8.04
N TYR A 131 12.42 -0.24 -8.56
CA TYR A 131 12.63 -0.60 -9.96
C TYR A 131 11.85 -1.86 -10.36
N LYS A 132 11.83 -2.89 -9.52
CA LYS A 132 11.03 -4.10 -9.76
C LYS A 132 9.53 -3.81 -9.78
N LEU A 133 9.04 -2.88 -8.94
CA LEU A 133 7.64 -2.48 -8.95
C LEU A 133 7.22 -1.78 -10.25
N LEU A 134 8.12 -1.10 -10.95
CA LEU A 134 7.80 -0.43 -12.21
C LEU A 134 7.29 -1.40 -13.29
N SER A 135 7.64 -2.67 -13.20
CA SER A 135 7.17 -3.70 -14.14
C SER A 135 5.79 -4.29 -13.80
N LEU A 136 5.24 -4.03 -12.61
CA LEU A 136 4.00 -4.66 -12.16
C LEU A 136 2.83 -4.46 -13.10
N LYS A 137 2.68 -3.27 -13.66
CA LYS A 137 1.59 -2.97 -14.59
C LYS A 137 1.60 -3.85 -15.84
N HIS A 138 2.77 -4.29 -16.28
CA HIS A 138 2.94 -5.09 -17.49
C HIS A 138 2.97 -6.59 -17.20
N ASP A 139 3.52 -6.97 -16.05
CA ASP A 139 3.87 -8.36 -15.73
C ASP A 139 2.94 -8.98 -14.68
N SER A 140 2.04 -8.19 -14.08
CA SER A 140 1.11 -8.63 -13.03
C SER A 140 -0.33 -8.33 -13.40
N THR A 141 -1.26 -9.08 -12.82
CA THR A 141 -2.69 -8.84 -12.98
C THR A 141 -3.16 -7.86 -11.93
N GLN A 142 -3.62 -6.68 -12.35
CA GLN A 142 -4.27 -5.73 -11.45
C GLN A 142 -5.62 -6.27 -11.00
N ILE A 143 -5.86 -6.25 -9.68
CA ILE A 143 -7.12 -6.69 -9.09
C ILE A 143 -8.18 -5.61 -9.29
N HIS A 144 -9.33 -6.01 -9.79
CA HIS A 144 -10.47 -5.13 -9.96
C HIS A 144 -11.27 -4.99 -8.67
N ALA A 145 -11.94 -3.85 -8.53
CA ALA A 145 -12.84 -3.61 -7.41
C ALA A 145 -13.96 -4.67 -7.35
N VAL A 146 -14.29 -5.06 -6.14
CA VAL A 146 -15.47 -5.89 -5.87
C VAL A 146 -16.71 -5.01 -6.08
N ILE A 147 -17.75 -5.55 -6.72
CA ILE A 147 -19.04 -4.86 -6.82
C ILE A 147 -19.72 -4.99 -5.47
N ASN A 148 -19.68 -3.92 -4.69
CA ASN A 148 -20.29 -3.88 -3.36
C ASN A 148 -21.79 -3.57 -3.46
N SER A 149 -22.54 -4.04 -2.48
CA SER A 149 -23.92 -3.62 -2.30
C SER A 149 -23.97 -2.11 -1.95
N PRO A 150 -25.08 -1.41 -2.24
CA PRO A 150 -25.24 0.00 -1.86
C PRO A 150 -25.00 0.27 -0.37
N LYS A 151 -25.28 -0.72 0.50
CA LYS A 151 -25.03 -0.66 1.95
C LYS A 151 -23.53 -0.61 2.29
N GLU A 152 -22.74 -1.43 1.61
CA GLU A 152 -21.28 -1.48 1.84
C GLU A 152 -20.58 -0.23 1.32
N LEU A 153 -21.04 0.30 0.18
CA LEU A 153 -20.59 1.58 -0.35
C LEU A 153 -20.89 2.73 0.61
N SER A 154 -22.10 2.75 1.20
CA SER A 154 -22.48 3.75 2.19
C SER A 154 -21.62 3.68 3.45
N ALA A 155 -21.36 2.48 3.97
CA ALA A 155 -20.49 2.29 5.13
C ALA A 155 -19.04 2.70 4.84
N SER A 156 -18.54 2.40 3.65
CA SER A 156 -17.21 2.83 3.19
C SER A 156 -17.11 4.36 3.09
N ASN A 157 -18.13 5.02 2.57
CA ASN A 157 -18.18 6.48 2.44
C ASN A 157 -18.22 7.17 3.81
N ILE A 158 -19.03 6.65 4.75
CA ILE A 158 -19.08 7.14 6.13
C ILE A 158 -17.73 6.95 6.82
N SER A 159 -17.11 5.80 6.66
CA SER A 159 -15.79 5.54 7.20
C SER A 159 -14.74 6.51 6.64
N ALA A 160 -14.71 6.72 5.33
CA ALA A 160 -13.82 7.66 4.68
C ALA A 160 -14.04 9.11 5.14
N TYR A 161 -15.31 9.52 5.28
CA TYR A 161 -15.66 10.85 5.79
C TYR A 161 -15.21 11.04 7.24
N LEU A 162 -15.53 10.10 8.14
CA LEU A 162 -15.13 10.15 9.54
C LEU A 162 -13.62 10.27 9.67
N GLU A 163 -12.87 9.59 8.84
CA GLU A 163 -11.42 9.59 8.86
C GLU A 163 -10.79 10.90 8.34
N ALA A 164 -11.33 11.43 7.25
CA ALA A 164 -10.90 12.72 6.73
C ALA A 164 -11.18 13.86 7.72
N ASN A 165 -12.13 13.67 8.63
CA ASN A 165 -12.59 14.70 9.58
C ASN A 165 -12.41 14.33 11.05
N TYR A 166 -11.74 13.23 11.39
CA TYR A 166 -11.65 12.73 12.77
C TYR A 166 -11.02 13.72 13.78
N THR A 167 -10.25 14.70 13.30
CA THR A 167 -9.66 15.74 14.14
C THR A 167 -10.58 16.94 14.35
N LYS A 168 -11.74 16.98 13.68
CA LYS A 168 -12.75 18.02 13.82
C LYS A 168 -13.83 17.55 14.77
N GLU A 169 -14.43 18.47 15.50
CA GLU A 169 -15.64 18.18 16.27
C GLU A 169 -16.79 17.89 15.29
N LEU A 170 -17.25 16.63 15.27
CA LEU A 170 -18.30 16.18 14.37
C LEU A 170 -19.64 16.13 15.11
N ALA A 171 -20.62 16.88 14.64
CA ALA A 171 -22.01 16.75 15.08
C ALA A 171 -22.70 15.65 14.21
N LEU A 172 -23.58 14.85 14.83
CA LEU A 172 -24.34 13.81 14.13
C LEU A 172 -25.19 14.37 12.99
N ASP A 173 -25.68 15.60 13.16
CA ASP A 173 -26.46 16.29 12.13
C ASP A 173 -25.65 16.59 10.87
N THR A 174 -24.35 16.84 11.01
CA THR A 174 -23.45 17.07 9.86
C THR A 174 -23.19 15.79 9.06
N ILE A 175 -23.26 14.62 9.72
CA ILE A 175 -23.04 13.33 9.06
C ILE A 175 -24.29 12.86 8.31
N SER A 176 -25.49 13.27 8.75
CA SER A 176 -26.76 12.86 8.14
C SER A 176 -27.11 13.65 6.87
N ASP A 177 -26.49 14.80 6.63
CA ASP A 177 -26.79 15.70 5.52
C ASP A 177 -25.87 15.46 4.28
N GLU A 178 -24.88 14.54 4.37
CA GLU A 178 -24.02 14.10 3.27
C GLU A 178 -24.29 12.61 2.89
#